data_545da5840e451fd873fc460e1ac97472
#
_entry.id   545da5840e451fd873fc460e1ac97472
#
_cell.length_a   1.000
_cell.length_b   1.000
_cell.length_c   1.000
_cell.angle_alpha   90.00
_cell.angle_beta   90.00
_cell.angle_gamma   90.00
#
_symmetry.space_group_name_H-M   'P 1'
#
loop_
_entity.id
_entity.type
_entity.pdbx_description
1 polymer ?
#
loop_
_entity_poly.entity_id
_entity_poly.type
_entity_poly.pdbx_seq_one_letter_code
_entity_poly.pdbx_strand_id
1 'polypeptide(L)'
;MPPDGSDRLHEGMNADAIAVLIESLTRTYGSGPDTVTALDRVTLAFPAGSFTAVMGPSGSGKSTLLQCAAGLDRPDSGEVSINGTRLGGLGETALTVLRRERIGFVFQSFNLMPSLTAAQNVELPLRLAGRRPEPAAIKAALAAVGLADRARHRPSELSGGQQQRVAIARALAARPQVLCADEPTGALDTGTSRDVLRLLRALVTEQGQTIIMVTHDPIAAAWADRVVFLADGRIAGALDRPTAEAVATRMTQLEVSA
;
A
#
# COMPACT_ATOMS: atom_id res chain seq x y z
N MET A 1 19.07 -24.18 -18.38
CA MET A 1 18.11 -23.54 -17.47
C MET A 1 18.69 -22.18 -17.15
N PRO A 2 18.14 -21.03 -17.61
CA PRO A 2 18.67 -19.72 -17.26
C PRO A 2 18.38 -19.46 -15.78
N PRO A 3 19.25 -18.72 -15.05
CA PRO A 3 19.01 -18.42 -13.64
C PRO A 3 17.75 -17.57 -13.49
N ASP A 4 16.92 -17.97 -12.52
CA ASP A 4 15.71 -17.29 -12.11
C ASP A 4 16.01 -15.80 -11.80
N GLY A 5 15.26 -14.91 -12.45
CA GLY A 5 15.47 -13.47 -12.36
C GLY A 5 15.15 -12.88 -10.97
N SER A 6 14.69 -13.69 -10.01
CA SER A 6 14.34 -13.29 -8.65
C SER A 6 15.55 -12.95 -7.76
N ASP A 7 16.71 -13.56 -8.01
CA ASP A 7 17.91 -13.38 -7.18
C ASP A 7 18.57 -11.99 -7.32
N ARG A 8 18.33 -11.29 -8.43
CA ARG A 8 18.96 -9.96 -8.67
C ARG A 8 18.22 -8.79 -8.00
N LEU A 9 17.07 -9.02 -7.42
CA LEU A 9 16.24 -7.95 -6.84
C LEU A 9 16.72 -7.50 -5.45
N HIS A 10 17.67 -8.22 -4.85
CA HIS A 10 18.14 -8.01 -3.47
C HIS A 10 19.65 -7.80 -3.33
N GLU A 11 20.44 -8.09 -4.36
CA GLU A 11 21.91 -7.97 -4.30
C GLU A 11 22.33 -6.51 -4.17
N GLY A 12 22.85 -6.14 -2.99
CA GLY A 12 23.51 -4.85 -2.74
C GLY A 12 22.75 -3.83 -1.89
N MET A 13 21.53 -4.13 -1.42
CA MET A 13 20.81 -3.22 -0.52
C MET A 13 21.16 -3.50 0.95
N ASN A 14 21.58 -2.44 1.66
CA ASN A 14 21.78 -2.51 3.12
C ASN A 14 20.46 -2.84 3.81
N ALA A 15 20.43 -3.76 4.78
CA ALA A 15 19.21 -4.20 5.47
C ALA A 15 18.44 -3.03 6.12
N ASP A 16 19.14 -1.98 6.54
CA ASP A 16 18.56 -0.75 7.10
C ASP A 16 17.83 0.12 6.05
N ALA A 17 18.04 -0.16 4.76
CA ALA A 17 17.40 0.54 3.65
C ALA A 17 16.10 -0.13 3.18
N ILE A 18 15.66 -1.23 3.80
CA ILE A 18 14.47 -2.00 3.40
C ILE A 18 13.36 -1.76 4.43
N ALA A 19 12.25 -1.16 3.99
CA ALA A 19 11.09 -0.94 4.85
C ALA A 19 10.23 -2.20 5.00
N VAL A 20 10.02 -2.95 3.91
CA VAL A 20 9.32 -4.25 3.94
C VAL A 20 10.11 -5.26 3.13
N LEU A 21 10.39 -6.41 3.74
CA LEU A 21 11.00 -7.56 3.08
C LEU A 21 10.02 -8.73 3.13
N ILE A 22 9.79 -9.33 1.98
CA ILE A 22 9.01 -10.56 1.79
C ILE A 22 9.97 -11.63 1.30
N GLU A 23 9.98 -12.79 1.97
CA GLU A 23 10.89 -13.89 1.68
C GLU A 23 10.11 -15.19 1.44
N SER A 24 10.12 -15.68 0.21
CA SER A 24 9.50 -16.94 -0.22
C SER A 24 8.03 -17.11 0.24
N LEU A 25 7.26 -16.03 0.16
CA LEU A 25 5.90 -15.95 0.68
C LEU A 25 4.95 -16.81 -0.16
N THR A 26 4.23 -17.72 0.49
CA THR A 26 3.17 -18.51 -0.13
C THR A 26 1.86 -18.31 0.62
N ARG A 27 0.78 -18.10 -0.12
CA ARG A 27 -0.56 -17.96 0.43
C ARG A 27 -1.58 -18.66 -0.45
N THR A 28 -2.38 -19.53 0.16
CA THR A 28 -3.45 -20.29 -0.49
C THR A 28 -4.79 -20.00 0.18
N TYR A 29 -5.87 -20.10 -0.57
CA TYR A 29 -7.25 -19.99 -0.07
C TYR A 29 -8.05 -21.20 -0.50
N GLY A 30 -9.08 -21.54 0.27
CA GLY A 30 -9.90 -22.73 0.03
C GLY A 30 -9.31 -23.99 0.65
N SER A 31 -9.93 -25.13 0.35
CA SER A 31 -9.50 -26.46 0.81
C SER A 31 -9.82 -27.51 -0.21
N GLY A 32 -9.02 -28.59 -0.25
CA GLY A 32 -9.21 -29.71 -1.19
C GLY A 32 -9.06 -29.30 -2.66
N PRO A 33 -9.97 -29.74 -3.55
CA PRO A 33 -9.87 -29.48 -4.99
C PRO A 33 -10.00 -28.01 -5.39
N ASP A 34 -10.65 -27.19 -4.53
CA ASP A 34 -10.92 -25.76 -4.78
C ASP A 34 -9.83 -24.85 -4.20
N THR A 35 -8.65 -25.40 -3.90
CA THR A 35 -7.52 -24.60 -3.39
C THR A 35 -6.97 -23.70 -4.48
N VAL A 36 -6.90 -22.40 -4.20
CA VAL A 36 -6.33 -21.37 -5.07
C VAL A 36 -5.05 -20.85 -4.44
N THR A 37 -3.92 -20.98 -5.13
CA THR A 37 -2.64 -20.39 -4.71
C THR A 37 -2.61 -18.93 -5.15
N ALA A 38 -2.83 -18.01 -4.22
CA ALA A 38 -2.83 -16.57 -4.48
C ALA A 38 -1.41 -16.00 -4.56
N LEU A 39 -0.46 -16.56 -3.80
CA LEU A 39 0.97 -16.23 -3.84
C LEU A 39 1.79 -17.53 -3.81
N ASP A 40 2.78 -17.64 -4.67
CA ASP A 40 3.67 -18.79 -4.76
C ASP A 40 5.13 -18.36 -4.65
N ARG A 41 5.71 -18.55 -3.46
CA ARG A 41 7.11 -18.28 -3.12
C ARG A 41 7.60 -16.88 -3.55
N VAL A 42 6.76 -15.87 -3.36
CA VAL A 42 7.09 -14.49 -3.69
C VAL A 42 8.22 -13.99 -2.79
N THR A 43 9.29 -13.47 -3.39
CA THR A 43 10.37 -12.78 -2.71
C THR A 43 10.49 -11.36 -3.28
N LEU A 44 10.37 -10.34 -2.42
CA LEU A 44 10.32 -8.94 -2.84
C LEU A 44 10.75 -8.02 -1.70
N ALA A 45 11.59 -7.02 -2.00
CA ALA A 45 11.94 -5.95 -1.08
C ALA A 45 11.31 -4.62 -1.53
N PHE A 46 10.83 -3.86 -0.55
CA PHE A 46 10.35 -2.49 -0.73
C PHE A 46 11.33 -1.55 -0.01
N PRO A 47 12.09 -0.72 -0.75
CA PRO A 47 13.06 0.19 -0.17
C PRO A 47 12.40 1.25 0.71
N ALA A 48 13.07 1.64 1.79
CA ALA A 48 12.63 2.74 2.64
C ALA A 48 12.64 4.07 1.86
N GLY A 49 11.63 4.91 2.10
CA GLY A 49 11.50 6.21 1.44
C GLY A 49 11.23 6.13 -0.07
N SER A 50 10.74 4.98 -0.57
CA SER A 50 10.42 4.79 -1.98
C SER A 50 8.93 4.64 -2.23
N PHE A 51 8.52 4.86 -3.48
CA PHE A 51 7.19 4.60 -3.98
C PHE A 51 7.21 3.39 -4.92
N THR A 52 6.69 2.26 -4.50
CA THR A 52 6.57 1.06 -5.33
C THR A 52 5.11 0.79 -5.68
N ALA A 53 4.82 0.61 -6.96
CA ALA A 53 3.52 0.13 -7.43
C ALA A 53 3.58 -1.38 -7.70
N VAL A 54 2.51 -2.10 -7.37
CA VAL A 54 2.31 -3.51 -7.70
C VAL A 54 1.16 -3.60 -8.69
N MET A 55 1.42 -4.20 -9.83
CA MET A 55 0.47 -4.36 -10.93
C MET A 55 0.36 -5.83 -11.37
N GLY A 56 -0.65 -6.14 -12.14
CA GLY A 56 -0.87 -7.47 -12.72
C GLY A 56 -2.34 -7.69 -13.07
N PRO A 57 -2.67 -8.76 -13.80
CA PRO A 57 -4.04 -9.12 -14.16
C PRO A 57 -4.96 -9.28 -12.94
N SER A 58 -6.26 -9.28 -13.16
CA SER A 58 -7.23 -9.62 -12.10
C SER A 58 -6.96 -11.01 -11.57
N GLY A 59 -7.03 -11.20 -10.25
CA GLY A 59 -6.75 -12.51 -9.63
C GLY A 59 -5.26 -12.85 -9.46
N SER A 60 -4.31 -12.02 -9.91
CA SER A 60 -2.87 -12.34 -9.81
C SER A 60 -2.27 -12.33 -8.39
N GLY A 61 -3.05 -11.98 -7.35
CA GLY A 61 -2.60 -12.00 -5.94
C GLY A 61 -2.16 -10.65 -5.37
N LYS A 62 -2.35 -9.52 -6.08
CA LYS A 62 -1.89 -8.17 -5.66
C LYS A 62 -2.42 -7.74 -4.28
N SER A 63 -3.73 -7.83 -4.07
CA SER A 63 -4.34 -7.45 -2.78
C SER A 63 -3.88 -8.40 -1.66
N THR A 64 -3.71 -9.71 -1.96
CA THR A 64 -3.14 -10.68 -1.02
C THR A 64 -1.71 -10.31 -0.65
N LEU A 65 -0.88 -9.92 -1.63
CA LEU A 65 0.49 -9.47 -1.39
C LEU A 65 0.51 -8.25 -0.47
N LEU A 66 -0.33 -7.25 -0.75
CA LEU A 66 -0.44 -6.03 0.06
C LEU A 66 -0.92 -6.34 1.49
N GLN A 67 -1.90 -7.23 1.64
CA GLN A 67 -2.44 -7.64 2.93
C GLN A 67 -1.40 -8.40 3.76
N CYS A 68 -0.65 -9.32 3.14
CA CYS A 68 0.46 -10.02 3.81
C CYS A 68 1.59 -9.04 4.18
N ALA A 69 1.99 -8.14 3.27
CA ALA A 69 3.00 -7.11 3.52
C ALA A 69 2.64 -6.20 4.69
N ALA A 70 1.33 -5.93 4.88
CA ALA A 70 0.80 -5.14 5.98
C ALA A 70 0.51 -5.96 7.26
N GLY A 71 0.75 -7.27 7.25
CA GLY A 71 0.40 -8.18 8.35
C GLY A 71 -1.09 -8.29 8.63
N LEU A 72 -1.95 -7.97 7.64
CA LEU A 72 -3.40 -8.14 7.73
C LEU A 72 -3.83 -9.57 7.43
N ASP A 73 -3.07 -10.28 6.61
CA ASP A 73 -3.25 -11.70 6.34
C ASP A 73 -1.96 -12.46 6.67
N ARG A 74 -2.09 -13.71 7.13
CA ARG A 74 -0.95 -14.55 7.48
C ARG A 74 -0.63 -15.46 6.29
N PRO A 75 0.64 -15.50 5.85
CA PRO A 75 1.06 -16.47 4.85
C PRO A 75 1.03 -17.88 5.41
N ASP A 76 0.89 -18.86 4.51
CA ASP A 76 0.99 -20.28 4.86
C ASP A 76 2.46 -20.69 5.05
N SER A 77 3.38 -20.04 4.32
CA SER A 77 4.83 -20.20 4.49
C SER A 77 5.57 -18.96 4.02
N GLY A 78 6.85 -18.89 4.35
CA GLY A 78 7.69 -17.71 4.10
C GLY A 78 7.63 -16.72 5.27
N GLU A 79 8.22 -15.54 5.09
CA GLU A 79 8.33 -14.54 6.14
C GLU A 79 8.09 -13.14 5.57
N VAL A 80 7.50 -12.28 6.38
CA VAL A 80 7.42 -10.83 6.14
C VAL A 80 8.10 -10.12 7.28
N SER A 81 8.94 -9.14 6.97
CA SER A 81 9.51 -8.25 7.97
C SER A 81 9.26 -6.79 7.61
N ILE A 82 9.00 -5.96 8.64
CA ILE A 82 8.79 -4.51 8.52
C ILE A 82 9.86 -3.83 9.35
N ASN A 83 10.76 -3.08 8.68
CA ASN A 83 11.94 -2.47 9.29
C ASN A 83 12.66 -3.46 10.22
N GLY A 84 13.01 -4.64 9.69
CA GLY A 84 13.71 -5.70 10.40
C GLY A 84 12.89 -6.48 11.43
N THR A 85 11.64 -6.08 11.72
CA THR A 85 10.76 -6.83 12.64
C THR A 85 10.01 -7.92 11.89
N ARG A 86 10.32 -9.19 12.14
CA ARG A 86 9.65 -10.35 11.55
C ARG A 86 8.23 -10.52 12.10
N LEU A 87 7.26 -10.74 11.20
CA LEU A 87 5.83 -10.85 11.57
C LEU A 87 5.42 -12.26 11.98
N GLY A 88 6.03 -13.29 11.38
CA GLY A 88 5.62 -14.69 11.56
C GLY A 88 5.68 -15.19 13.02
N GLY A 89 6.59 -14.64 13.83
CA GLY A 89 6.73 -14.98 15.26
C GLY A 89 5.78 -14.20 16.19
N LEU A 90 5.01 -13.22 15.68
CA LEU A 90 4.20 -12.35 16.51
C LEU A 90 2.80 -12.94 16.75
N GLY A 91 2.33 -12.89 17.99
CA GLY A 91 0.93 -13.15 18.32
C GLY A 91 0.00 -12.00 17.87
N GLU A 92 -1.31 -12.24 17.81
CA GLU A 92 -2.31 -11.29 17.30
C GLU A 92 -2.27 -9.91 17.98
N THR A 93 -2.06 -9.88 19.30
CA THR A 93 -1.95 -8.62 20.04
C THR A 93 -0.73 -7.81 19.57
N ALA A 94 0.44 -8.45 19.42
CA ALA A 94 1.65 -7.79 18.96
C ALA A 94 1.54 -7.32 17.51
N LEU A 95 0.93 -8.14 16.61
CA LEU A 95 0.62 -7.75 15.23
C LEU A 95 -0.33 -6.56 15.17
N THR A 96 -1.35 -6.53 16.04
CA THR A 96 -2.29 -5.40 16.11
C THR A 96 -1.60 -4.11 16.54
N VAL A 97 -0.69 -4.18 17.51
CA VAL A 97 0.12 -3.02 17.94
C VAL A 97 1.03 -2.57 16.80
N LEU A 98 1.74 -3.51 16.15
CA LEU A 98 2.64 -3.20 15.04
C LEU A 98 1.89 -2.52 13.89
N ARG A 99 0.75 -3.09 13.43
CA ARG A 99 -0.07 -2.49 12.37
C ARG A 99 -0.48 -1.07 12.72
N ARG A 100 -0.99 -0.86 13.93
CA ARG A 100 -1.46 0.45 14.41
C ARG A 100 -0.35 1.50 14.44
N GLU A 101 0.88 1.10 14.71
CA GLU A 101 2.01 2.02 14.88
C GLU A 101 2.86 2.21 13.63
N ARG A 102 2.93 1.19 12.76
CA ARG A 102 3.88 1.19 11.65
C ARG A 102 3.24 1.19 10.27
N ILE A 103 1.95 0.83 10.16
CA ILE A 103 1.25 0.71 8.87
C ILE A 103 0.12 1.71 8.79
N GLY A 104 0.13 2.52 7.73
CA GLY A 104 -1.05 3.28 7.29
C GLY A 104 -1.74 2.53 6.15
N PHE A 105 -3.07 2.57 6.12
CA PHE A 105 -3.82 1.92 5.05
C PHE A 105 -4.78 2.91 4.37
N VAL A 106 -4.74 2.94 3.03
CA VAL A 106 -5.63 3.71 2.16
C VAL A 106 -6.34 2.74 1.23
N PHE A 107 -7.67 2.77 1.20
CA PHE A 107 -8.52 1.88 0.40
C PHE A 107 -9.20 2.63 -0.74
N GLN A 108 -9.59 1.91 -1.77
CA GLN A 108 -10.38 2.42 -2.88
C GLN A 108 -11.73 3.01 -2.42
N SER A 109 -12.40 2.38 -1.47
CA SER A 109 -13.71 2.80 -0.95
C SER A 109 -13.63 3.85 0.17
N PHE A 110 -12.46 4.51 0.36
CA PHE A 110 -12.18 5.49 1.41
C PHE A 110 -12.32 4.96 2.84
N ASN A 111 -13.30 4.11 3.13
CA ASN A 111 -13.58 3.48 4.43
C ASN A 111 -13.65 4.51 5.58
N LEU A 112 -14.27 5.66 5.32
CA LEU A 112 -14.54 6.67 6.34
C LEU A 112 -15.79 6.29 7.13
N MET A 113 -15.75 6.58 8.43
CA MET A 113 -16.92 6.44 9.29
C MET A 113 -17.93 7.57 8.98
N PRO A 114 -19.12 7.26 8.42
CA PRO A 114 -20.02 8.29 7.88
C PRO A 114 -20.62 9.19 8.97
N SER A 115 -20.70 8.69 10.22
CA SER A 115 -21.20 9.46 11.38
C SER A 115 -20.16 10.44 11.94
N LEU A 116 -18.88 10.31 11.59
CA LEU A 116 -17.78 11.12 12.08
C LEU A 116 -17.44 12.24 11.09
N THR A 117 -16.98 13.38 11.62
CA THR A 117 -16.41 14.46 10.79
C THR A 117 -15.04 14.04 10.21
N ALA A 118 -14.49 14.82 9.26
CA ALA A 118 -13.16 14.62 8.72
C ALA A 118 -12.09 14.59 9.83
N ALA A 119 -12.13 15.55 10.76
CA ALA A 119 -11.22 15.56 11.89
C ALA A 119 -11.35 14.30 12.77
N GLN A 120 -12.57 13.91 13.09
CA GLN A 120 -12.84 12.71 13.91
C GLN A 120 -12.40 11.42 13.20
N ASN A 121 -12.54 11.33 11.86
CA ASN A 121 -12.01 10.21 11.09
C ASN A 121 -10.48 10.14 11.17
N VAL A 122 -9.79 11.29 11.09
CA VAL A 122 -8.32 11.36 11.22
C VAL A 122 -7.87 11.02 12.65
N GLU A 123 -8.62 11.43 13.67
CA GLU A 123 -8.34 11.11 15.07
C GLU A 123 -8.54 9.62 15.42
N LEU A 124 -9.43 8.93 14.69
CA LEU A 124 -9.93 7.61 15.06
C LEU A 124 -8.82 6.58 15.36
N PRO A 125 -7.79 6.39 14.52
CA PRO A 125 -6.72 5.44 14.81
C PRO A 125 -5.97 5.77 16.11
N LEU A 126 -5.75 7.04 16.39
CA LEU A 126 -5.05 7.49 17.60
C LEU A 126 -5.91 7.23 18.85
N ARG A 127 -7.20 7.50 18.79
CA ARG A 127 -8.15 7.22 19.88
C ARG A 127 -8.26 5.73 20.18
N LEU A 128 -8.34 4.88 19.14
CA LEU A 128 -8.31 3.41 19.27
C LEU A 128 -6.98 2.91 19.86
N ALA A 129 -5.90 3.67 19.70
CA ALA A 129 -4.61 3.44 20.32
C ALA A 129 -4.53 3.92 21.79
N GLY A 130 -5.62 4.41 22.38
CA GLY A 130 -5.63 5.01 23.72
C GLY A 130 -4.89 6.36 23.82
N ARG A 131 -4.53 6.95 22.68
CA ARG A 131 -3.87 8.27 22.62
C ARG A 131 -4.90 9.38 22.56
N ARG A 132 -4.60 10.54 23.15
CA ARG A 132 -5.38 11.76 22.97
C ARG A 132 -4.66 12.64 21.96
N PRO A 133 -5.13 12.69 20.68
CA PRO A 133 -4.49 13.54 19.69
C PRO A 133 -4.73 15.02 20.03
N GLU A 134 -3.69 15.82 19.87
CA GLU A 134 -3.79 17.28 20.01
C GLU A 134 -4.61 17.84 18.84
N PRO A 135 -5.59 18.75 19.08
CA PRO A 135 -6.39 19.35 18.02
C PRO A 135 -5.54 20.03 16.94
N ALA A 136 -4.40 20.65 17.35
CA ALA A 136 -3.45 21.26 16.42
C ALA A 136 -2.80 20.24 15.48
N ALA A 137 -2.45 19.03 15.95
CA ALA A 137 -1.88 17.97 15.13
C ALA A 137 -2.89 17.45 14.09
N ILE A 138 -4.17 17.29 14.46
CA ILE A 138 -5.22 16.88 13.54
C ILE A 138 -5.47 17.95 12.47
N LYS A 139 -5.49 19.23 12.87
CA LYS A 139 -5.61 20.36 11.94
C LYS A 139 -4.43 20.38 10.96
N ALA A 140 -3.21 20.16 11.45
CA ALA A 140 -2.02 20.08 10.60
C ALA A 140 -2.08 18.90 9.62
N ALA A 141 -2.54 17.70 10.06
CA ALA A 141 -2.73 16.56 9.19
C ALA A 141 -3.75 16.82 8.07
N LEU A 142 -4.86 17.49 8.38
CA LEU A 142 -5.84 17.90 7.36
C LEU A 142 -5.29 19.00 6.46
N ALA A 143 -4.51 19.94 6.98
CA ALA A 143 -3.87 20.98 6.18
C ALA A 143 -2.86 20.40 5.18
N ALA A 144 -2.08 19.36 5.58
CA ALA A 144 -1.12 18.68 4.73
C ALA A 144 -1.76 18.01 3.49
N VAL A 145 -3.07 17.68 3.57
CA VAL A 145 -3.84 17.16 2.43
C VAL A 145 -4.77 18.22 1.80
N GLY A 146 -4.62 19.50 2.15
CA GLY A 146 -5.40 20.62 1.60
C GLY A 146 -6.86 20.69 2.09
N LEU A 147 -7.15 20.21 3.33
CA LEU A 147 -8.50 20.13 3.89
C LEU A 147 -8.65 20.81 5.26
N ALA A 148 -7.82 21.83 5.54
CA ALA A 148 -7.84 22.54 6.84
C ALA A 148 -9.22 23.16 7.16
N ASP A 149 -9.92 23.65 6.15
CA ASP A 149 -11.25 24.28 6.21
C ASP A 149 -12.41 23.26 6.21
N ARG A 150 -12.12 21.97 5.98
CA ARG A 150 -13.09 20.89 5.92
C ARG A 150 -13.16 20.01 7.17
N ALA A 151 -12.44 20.36 8.22
CA ALA A 151 -12.30 19.57 9.45
C ALA A 151 -13.63 19.13 10.09
N ARG A 152 -14.68 19.97 9.98
CA ARG A 152 -16.00 19.71 10.57
C ARG A 152 -16.99 19.02 9.62
N HIS A 153 -16.66 18.87 8.34
CA HIS A 153 -17.54 18.22 7.36
C HIS A 153 -17.58 16.71 7.59
N ARG A 154 -18.74 16.11 7.35
CA ARG A 154 -18.93 14.65 7.31
C ARG A 154 -18.62 14.13 5.91
N PRO A 155 -18.36 12.81 5.74
CA PRO A 155 -18.10 12.22 4.43
C PRO A 155 -19.15 12.55 3.38
N SER A 156 -20.44 12.59 3.73
CA SER A 156 -21.53 12.95 2.82
C SER A 156 -21.49 14.39 2.30
N GLU A 157 -20.71 15.26 2.94
CA GLU A 157 -20.53 16.68 2.58
C GLU A 157 -19.22 16.93 1.81
N LEU A 158 -18.48 15.85 1.51
CA LEU A 158 -17.19 15.89 0.86
C LEU A 158 -17.26 15.21 -0.53
N SER A 159 -16.56 15.77 -1.51
CA SER A 159 -16.35 15.07 -2.79
C SER A 159 -15.53 13.79 -2.60
N GLY A 160 -15.57 12.87 -3.57
CA GLY A 160 -14.79 11.62 -3.52
C GLY A 160 -13.30 11.87 -3.29
N GLY A 161 -12.72 12.85 -3.99
CA GLY A 161 -11.31 13.21 -3.80
C GLY A 161 -11.01 13.84 -2.43
N GLN A 162 -11.96 14.60 -1.86
CA GLN A 162 -11.82 15.11 -0.50
C GLN A 162 -11.91 13.96 0.51
N GLN A 163 -12.82 13.01 0.31
CA GLN A 163 -12.91 11.81 1.15
C GLN A 163 -11.61 10.98 1.09
N GLN A 164 -11.03 10.79 -0.10
CA GLN A 164 -9.76 10.10 -0.24
C GLN A 164 -8.61 10.82 0.47
N ARG A 165 -8.55 12.15 0.37
CA ARG A 165 -7.55 12.93 1.11
C ARG A 165 -7.74 12.83 2.63
N VAL A 166 -8.98 12.76 3.14
CA VAL A 166 -9.25 12.47 4.56
C VAL A 166 -8.76 11.06 4.91
N ALA A 167 -8.98 10.06 4.06
CA ALA A 167 -8.48 8.69 4.28
C ALA A 167 -6.93 8.65 4.32
N ILE A 168 -6.26 9.41 3.46
CA ILE A 168 -4.79 9.55 3.48
C ILE A 168 -4.35 10.25 4.78
N ALA A 169 -4.98 11.35 5.18
CA ALA A 169 -4.65 12.04 6.43
C ALA A 169 -4.85 11.13 7.65
N ARG A 170 -5.92 10.32 7.66
CA ARG A 170 -6.16 9.30 8.69
C ARG A 170 -5.05 8.26 8.74
N ALA A 171 -4.63 7.75 7.58
CA ALA A 171 -3.56 6.76 7.49
C ALA A 171 -2.22 7.31 7.99
N LEU A 172 -1.94 8.58 7.76
CA LEU A 172 -0.71 9.27 8.18
C LEU A 172 -0.74 9.76 9.64
N ALA A 173 -1.91 9.81 10.29
CA ALA A 173 -2.07 10.38 11.64
C ALA A 173 -1.20 9.68 12.70
N ALA A 174 -0.98 8.37 12.56
CA ALA A 174 -0.11 7.60 13.45
C ALA A 174 1.38 7.71 13.10
N ARG A 175 1.76 8.44 12.04
CA ARG A 175 3.12 8.53 11.47
C ARG A 175 3.67 7.13 11.12
N PRO A 176 2.99 6.40 10.24
CA PRO A 176 3.37 5.04 9.88
C PRO A 176 4.72 5.02 9.15
N GLN A 177 5.44 3.91 9.27
CA GLN A 177 6.67 3.67 8.53
C GLN A 177 6.39 3.32 7.06
N VAL A 178 5.25 2.64 6.81
CA VAL A 178 4.81 2.23 5.47
C VAL A 178 3.36 2.61 5.27
N LEU A 179 3.05 3.21 4.13
CA LEU A 179 1.71 3.48 3.66
C LEU A 179 1.34 2.46 2.58
N CYS A 180 0.38 1.59 2.88
CA CYS A 180 -0.21 0.64 1.95
C CYS A 180 -1.45 1.26 1.30
N ALA A 181 -1.48 1.34 -0.02
CA ALA A 181 -2.58 1.93 -0.77
C ALA A 181 -3.16 0.90 -1.76
N ASP A 182 -4.39 0.48 -1.53
CA ASP A 182 -5.10 -0.47 -2.40
C ASP A 182 -6.06 0.33 -3.30
N GLU A 183 -5.70 0.44 -4.59
CA GLU A 183 -6.44 1.19 -5.61
C GLU A 183 -6.83 2.62 -5.18
N PRO A 184 -5.90 3.46 -4.70
CA PRO A 184 -6.24 4.72 -4.03
C PRO A 184 -6.93 5.75 -4.93
N THR A 185 -6.95 5.52 -6.24
CA THR A 185 -7.58 6.39 -7.24
C THR A 185 -8.74 5.72 -8.00
N GLY A 186 -9.02 4.45 -7.74
CA GLY A 186 -9.98 3.66 -8.53
C GLY A 186 -11.44 4.12 -8.48
N ALA A 187 -11.82 4.95 -7.49
CA ALA A 187 -13.16 5.53 -7.37
C ALA A 187 -13.23 7.02 -7.75
N LEU A 188 -12.17 7.57 -8.38
CA LEU A 188 -12.03 9.00 -8.65
C LEU A 188 -12.00 9.31 -10.15
N ASP A 189 -12.41 10.51 -10.50
CA ASP A 189 -12.20 11.04 -11.86
C ASP A 189 -10.71 11.33 -12.13
N THR A 190 -10.35 11.48 -13.40
CA THR A 190 -8.95 11.64 -13.83
C THR A 190 -8.25 12.86 -13.21
N GLY A 191 -8.96 13.99 -13.05
CA GLY A 191 -8.38 15.20 -12.46
C GLY A 191 -8.07 15.01 -10.99
N THR A 192 -9.05 14.51 -10.25
CA THR A 192 -8.94 14.21 -8.82
C THR A 192 -7.90 13.12 -8.54
N SER A 193 -7.82 12.08 -9.41
CA SER A 193 -6.80 11.03 -9.34
C SER A 193 -5.39 11.61 -9.40
N ARG A 194 -5.12 12.53 -10.34
CA ARG A 194 -3.82 13.20 -10.46
C ARG A 194 -3.45 13.98 -9.21
N ASP A 195 -4.41 14.64 -8.58
CA ASP A 195 -4.16 15.40 -7.35
C ASP A 195 -3.82 14.49 -6.17
N VAL A 196 -4.50 13.34 -6.06
CA VAL A 196 -4.19 12.31 -5.04
C VAL A 196 -2.81 11.70 -5.29
N LEU A 197 -2.46 11.36 -6.54
CA LEU A 197 -1.15 10.81 -6.89
C LEU A 197 -0.02 11.83 -6.65
N ARG A 198 -0.26 13.11 -6.95
CA ARG A 198 0.68 14.20 -6.62
C ARG A 198 0.92 14.30 -5.12
N LEU A 199 -0.15 14.19 -4.31
CA LEU A 199 -0.03 14.17 -2.85
C LEU A 199 0.79 12.97 -2.38
N LEU A 200 0.51 11.75 -2.86
CA LEU A 200 1.29 10.55 -2.51
C LEU A 200 2.77 10.72 -2.91
N ARG A 201 3.05 11.25 -4.10
CA ARG A 201 4.43 11.52 -4.52
C ARG A 201 5.14 12.53 -3.63
N ALA A 202 4.47 13.61 -3.24
CA ALA A 202 5.02 14.62 -2.33
C ALA A 202 5.37 14.00 -0.95
N LEU A 203 4.54 13.09 -0.43
CA LEU A 203 4.84 12.39 0.83
C LEU A 203 6.16 11.59 0.75
N VAL A 204 6.46 10.99 -0.40
CA VAL A 204 7.74 10.29 -0.59
C VAL A 204 8.90 11.27 -0.71
N THR A 205 8.78 12.27 -1.60
CA THR A 205 9.90 13.17 -1.92
C THR A 205 10.23 14.16 -0.81
N GLU A 206 9.23 14.61 -0.04
CA GLU A 206 9.41 15.65 0.97
C GLU A 206 9.50 15.09 2.40
N GLN A 207 8.87 13.93 2.65
CA GLN A 207 8.80 13.35 3.99
C GLN A 207 9.50 11.99 4.12
N GLY A 208 10.02 11.43 3.02
CA GLY A 208 10.65 10.11 3.01
C GLY A 208 9.69 8.97 3.32
N GLN A 209 8.36 9.17 3.09
CA GLN A 209 7.37 8.14 3.35
C GLN A 209 7.55 6.96 2.40
N THR A 210 7.58 5.74 2.91
CA THR A 210 7.53 4.54 2.07
C THR A 210 6.09 4.27 1.66
N ILE A 211 5.84 4.07 0.35
CA ILE A 211 4.50 3.77 -0.20
C ILE A 211 4.55 2.49 -1.02
N ILE A 212 3.62 1.57 -0.71
CA ILE A 212 3.31 0.39 -1.52
C ILE A 212 1.89 0.59 -2.06
N MET A 213 1.75 0.73 -3.37
CA MET A 213 0.46 0.95 -4.02
C MET A 213 0.10 -0.23 -4.91
N VAL A 214 -1.07 -0.80 -4.73
CA VAL A 214 -1.68 -1.72 -5.71
C VAL A 214 -2.55 -0.89 -6.65
N THR A 215 -2.40 -1.09 -7.95
CA THR A 215 -3.26 -0.47 -8.96
C THR A 215 -3.29 -1.28 -10.25
N HIS A 216 -4.36 -1.14 -11.01
CA HIS A 216 -4.48 -1.64 -12.39
C HIS A 216 -4.32 -0.53 -13.44
N ASP A 217 -4.22 0.75 -13.01
CA ASP A 217 -4.05 1.91 -13.90
C ASP A 217 -2.56 2.18 -14.18
N PRO A 218 -2.11 2.04 -15.45
CA PRO A 218 -0.72 2.35 -15.85
C PRO A 218 -0.32 3.80 -15.59
N ILE A 219 -1.29 4.74 -15.66
CA ILE A 219 -1.03 6.16 -15.41
C ILE A 219 -0.74 6.37 -13.92
N ALA A 220 -1.50 5.72 -13.04
CA ALA A 220 -1.24 5.78 -11.61
C ALA A 220 0.10 5.12 -11.25
N ALA A 221 0.40 3.95 -11.83
CA ALA A 221 1.65 3.24 -11.59
C ALA A 221 2.90 4.02 -12.03
N ALA A 222 2.80 4.83 -13.09
CA ALA A 222 3.90 5.67 -13.57
C ALA A 222 4.33 6.78 -12.58
N TRP A 223 3.59 7.03 -11.51
CA TRP A 223 4.00 7.94 -10.43
C TRP A 223 5.00 7.30 -9.45
N ALA A 224 5.13 5.97 -9.48
CA ALA A 224 6.03 5.23 -8.62
C ALA A 224 7.50 5.32 -9.09
N ASP A 225 8.45 5.08 -8.20
CA ASP A 225 9.87 4.90 -8.54
C ASP A 225 10.10 3.58 -9.26
N ARG A 226 9.28 2.57 -8.90
CA ARG A 226 9.34 1.21 -9.43
C ARG A 226 7.94 0.61 -9.55
N VAL A 227 7.72 -0.16 -10.63
CA VAL A 227 6.54 -1.03 -10.80
C VAL A 227 7.00 -2.48 -10.74
N VAL A 228 6.35 -3.27 -9.90
CA VAL A 228 6.52 -4.73 -9.82
C VAL A 228 5.27 -5.38 -10.43
N PHE A 229 5.48 -6.32 -11.33
CA PHE A 229 4.39 -7.06 -11.98
C PHE A 229 4.21 -8.42 -11.32
N LEU A 230 2.97 -8.73 -10.98
CA LEU A 230 2.54 -10.00 -10.41
C LEU A 230 1.62 -10.73 -11.42
N ALA A 231 1.92 -11.97 -11.71
CA ALA A 231 1.09 -12.86 -12.53
C ALA A 231 1.07 -14.25 -11.90
N ASP A 232 -0.10 -14.89 -11.84
CA ASP A 232 -0.28 -16.24 -11.26
C ASP A 232 0.39 -16.43 -9.89
N GLY A 233 0.28 -15.42 -9.03
CA GLY A 233 0.86 -15.44 -7.70
C GLY A 233 2.37 -15.32 -7.64
N ARG A 234 3.06 -15.00 -8.75
CA ARG A 234 4.54 -14.90 -8.85
C ARG A 234 4.97 -13.54 -9.39
N ILE A 235 6.21 -13.14 -9.07
CA ILE A 235 6.80 -11.94 -9.68
C ILE A 235 7.11 -12.24 -11.16
N ALA A 236 6.49 -11.46 -12.04
CA ALA A 236 6.64 -11.54 -13.50
C ALA A 236 7.61 -10.50 -14.07
N GLY A 237 8.22 -9.69 -13.21
CA GLY A 237 9.22 -8.68 -13.58
C GLY A 237 9.03 -7.37 -12.85
N ALA A 238 9.88 -6.40 -13.16
CA ALA A 238 9.80 -5.04 -12.62
C ALA A 238 10.29 -4.01 -13.64
N LEU A 239 9.85 -2.75 -13.48
CA LEU A 239 10.31 -1.58 -14.23
C LEU A 239 10.72 -0.49 -13.24
N ASP A 240 11.95 -0.02 -13.33
CA ASP A 240 12.43 1.16 -12.60
C ASP A 240 12.15 2.41 -13.42
N ARG A 241 11.77 3.51 -12.77
CA ARG A 241 11.39 4.77 -13.43
C ARG A 241 10.37 4.57 -14.56
N PRO A 242 9.20 3.98 -14.24
CA PRO A 242 8.22 3.55 -15.24
C PRO A 242 7.62 4.74 -15.99
N THR A 243 7.28 4.53 -17.26
CA THR A 243 6.36 5.39 -18.00
C THR A 243 5.01 4.67 -18.16
N ALA A 244 3.93 5.42 -18.28
CA ALA A 244 2.58 4.82 -18.45
C ALA A 244 2.52 3.90 -19.69
N GLU A 245 3.20 4.27 -20.77
CA GLU A 245 3.29 3.47 -22.01
C GLU A 245 4.04 2.15 -21.79
N ALA A 246 5.21 2.17 -21.13
CA ALA A 246 5.98 0.97 -20.83
C ALA A 246 5.22 0.02 -19.91
N VAL A 247 4.51 0.58 -18.91
CA VAL A 247 3.67 -0.18 -18.00
C VAL A 247 2.49 -0.82 -18.74
N ALA A 248 1.77 -0.07 -19.59
CA ALA A 248 0.64 -0.57 -20.38
C ALA A 248 1.09 -1.69 -21.33
N THR A 249 2.22 -1.51 -22.01
CA THR A 249 2.81 -2.53 -22.90
C THR A 249 3.10 -3.82 -22.13
N ARG A 250 3.71 -3.71 -20.94
CA ARG A 250 4.04 -4.87 -20.12
C ARG A 250 2.79 -5.58 -19.61
N MET A 251 1.75 -4.84 -19.22
CA MET A 251 0.46 -5.41 -18.80
C MET A 251 -0.20 -6.22 -19.92
N THR A 252 -0.26 -5.67 -21.15
CA THR A 252 -0.81 -6.39 -22.32
C THR A 252 -0.05 -7.70 -22.57
N GLN A 253 1.27 -7.72 -22.45
CA GLN A 253 2.09 -8.94 -22.61
C GLN A 253 1.74 -10.00 -21.56
N LEU A 254 1.47 -9.61 -20.31
CA LEU A 254 1.12 -10.55 -19.25
C LEU A 254 -0.29 -11.13 -19.45
N GLU A 255 -1.25 -10.35 -19.94
CA GLU A 255 -2.62 -10.79 -20.22
C GLU A 255 -2.68 -11.80 -21.39
N VAL A 256 -1.78 -11.68 -22.38
CA VAL A 256 -1.70 -12.63 -23.51
C VAL A 256 -1.02 -13.94 -23.10
N SER A 257 -0.24 -13.93 -22.03
CA SER A 257 0.57 -15.08 -21.56
C SER A 257 -0.13 -15.89 -20.47
N ALA A 258 -1.24 -15.42 -19.93
CA ALA A 258 -2.10 -16.05 -18.93
C ALA A 258 -3.24 -16.83 -19.62
#